data_f25baa15f8cff0c478da28ae1aef8e8b
#
_entry.id   f25baa15f8cff0c478da28ae1aef8e8b
#
_cell.length_a   1.000
_cell.length_b   1.000
_cell.length_c   1.000
_cell.angle_alpha   90.00
_cell.angle_beta   90.00
_cell.angle_gamma   90.00
#
_symmetry.space_group_name_H-M   'P 1'
#
loop_
_entity.id
_entity.type
_entity.pdbx_description
1 polymer ?
#
loop_
_entity_poly.entity_id
_entity_poly.type
_entity_poly.pdbx_seq_one_letter_code
_entity_poly.pdbx_strand_id
1 'polypeptide(L)'
;MKKIFSFIIIASFLLLLAFPGTAQNEDLFFGAAGSPANPKVQASWNKYYTYQGVVDLCTRLAKAYPDLVTMESAGKSYQGRDIIVLTISDKKIQNPDNKPGFWIDGNIHSIEMQGTEMALYTAWYLCEMYNDNAFIKQLLKDKTFYISPTINPDAREYFTSIGVPPRSGLVPRDNDRDGLLDEDGYDDLNNDKNINQMRRKNPEGQYNIDPKDPRRMVRVAPGEKGDYELLGLEGIDNDGDGLINEDGPGGYDGNRDWGFNWEPNYVQSGADKYPFSFPENQAIRDFTLKHRNITGSQSFHNSGGMILRGPSIQGGGAEAYSRSDDAVINAIGKKGELIIPGYKLLTIWKDMYTVYGGELDWWHGAMGCFVYSNELWNSYLMFYDTTNTDQYEFEKLLLFEDSFIPWQKVTHPVYGEIEVGGFSKNFGRLHPGFLLETDAHRNAAFCIYNAYQSPKLEVSDIKVKKLSGGLKEVTATVENKRMLPTHSASNLKFKIDPPDYIYLDGGAVIAGMIVQNKDMNINEEQKKNPQRMEISNISGYQRIALKWIVKEGNKFTVRVESVKGGRTSGQSE
;
A
#
# COMPACT_ATOMS: atom_id res chain seq x y z
N MET A 1 -50.70 -59.22 27.41
CA MET A 1 -50.89 -57.84 26.92
C MET A 1 -49.96 -56.83 27.62
N LYS A 2 -48.64 -57.00 27.58
CA LYS A 2 -47.69 -56.11 28.23
C LYS A 2 -46.33 -56.02 27.48
N LYS A 3 -46.29 -56.15 26.14
CA LYS A 3 -45.05 -56.09 25.35
C LYS A 3 -45.15 -55.28 24.03
N ILE A 4 -46.21 -54.51 23.82
CA ILE A 4 -46.40 -53.76 22.55
C ILE A 4 -46.28 -52.20 22.77
N PHE A 5 -46.17 -51.73 24.00
CA PHE A 5 -46.13 -50.30 24.30
C PHE A 5 -44.73 -49.67 24.40
N SER A 6 -43.66 -50.47 24.35
CA SER A 6 -42.26 -49.93 24.48
C SER A 6 -41.56 -49.63 23.16
N PHE A 7 -42.15 -49.96 22.01
CA PHE A 7 -41.49 -49.76 20.69
C PHE A 7 -41.92 -48.46 19.96
N ILE A 8 -43.00 -47.80 20.42
CA ILE A 8 -43.52 -46.59 19.76
C ILE A 8 -42.90 -45.32 20.33
N ILE A 9 -42.33 -45.34 21.54
CA ILE A 9 -41.70 -44.16 22.16
C ILE A 9 -40.27 -43.91 21.69
N ILE A 10 -39.57 -44.94 21.20
CA ILE A 10 -38.19 -44.80 20.68
C ILE A 10 -38.16 -44.27 19.23
N ALA A 11 -39.20 -44.52 18.44
CA ALA A 11 -39.31 -44.01 17.07
C ALA A 11 -39.66 -42.51 17.00
N SER A 12 -40.31 -41.96 18.04
CA SER A 12 -40.65 -40.53 18.08
C SER A 12 -39.51 -39.63 18.58
N PHE A 13 -38.44 -40.17 19.18
CA PHE A 13 -37.30 -39.39 19.68
C PHE A 13 -36.14 -39.32 18.66
N LEU A 14 -36.16 -40.13 17.60
CA LEU A 14 -35.15 -40.11 16.52
C LEU A 14 -35.52 -39.23 15.32
N LEU A 15 -36.74 -38.67 15.30
CA LEU A 15 -37.18 -37.75 14.24
C LEU A 15 -37.01 -36.25 14.60
N LEU A 16 -36.43 -35.94 15.77
CA LEU A 16 -36.24 -34.56 16.22
C LEU A 16 -34.77 -34.07 16.17
N LEU A 17 -33.88 -34.80 15.52
CA LEU A 17 -32.46 -34.39 15.33
C LEU A 17 -32.06 -34.16 13.90
N ALA A 18 -32.99 -34.07 12.95
CA ALA A 18 -32.73 -33.47 11.68
C ALA A 18 -33.09 -31.98 11.74
N PHE A 19 -32.27 -31.20 12.44
CA PHE A 19 -32.26 -29.76 12.17
C PHE A 19 -31.73 -29.60 10.75
N PRO A 20 -32.53 -29.07 9.80
CA PRO A 20 -31.98 -28.54 8.60
C PRO A 20 -30.97 -27.45 9.00
N GLY A 21 -29.84 -27.44 8.38
CA GLY A 21 -28.83 -26.44 8.62
C GLY A 21 -29.45 -25.06 8.69
N THR A 22 -28.99 -24.29 9.66
CA THR A 22 -29.38 -22.92 9.93
C THR A 22 -29.54 -22.15 8.64
N ALA A 23 -30.78 -21.95 8.18
CA ALA A 23 -31.09 -20.76 7.41
C ALA A 23 -30.62 -19.61 8.32
N GLN A 24 -29.54 -18.93 7.96
CA GLN A 24 -29.23 -17.65 8.57
C GLN A 24 -30.48 -16.82 8.41
N ASN A 25 -31.08 -16.39 9.52
CA ASN A 25 -32.19 -15.45 9.51
C ASN A 25 -31.68 -14.15 8.86
N GLU A 26 -31.91 -14.01 7.57
CA GLU A 26 -31.58 -12.80 6.79
C GLU A 26 -32.31 -11.57 7.33
N ASP A 27 -33.34 -11.78 8.16
CA ASP A 27 -34.18 -10.72 8.75
C ASP A 27 -33.66 -10.16 10.10
N LEU A 28 -32.52 -10.64 10.62
CA LEU A 28 -32.01 -10.18 11.94
C LEU A 28 -31.24 -8.86 11.90
N PHE A 29 -30.85 -8.36 10.72
CA PHE A 29 -30.14 -7.10 10.61
C PHE A 29 -30.46 -6.36 9.32
N PHE A 30 -30.33 -5.05 9.36
CA PHE A 30 -30.40 -4.18 8.20
C PHE A 30 -28.98 -3.76 7.78
N GLY A 31 -28.59 -4.10 6.55
CA GLY A 31 -27.25 -3.83 6.05
C GLY A 31 -26.95 -2.33 5.97
N ALA A 32 -25.79 -1.92 6.50
CA ALA A 32 -25.31 -0.54 6.38
C ALA A 32 -24.73 -0.30 4.98
N ALA A 33 -24.96 0.90 4.42
CA ALA A 33 -24.39 1.28 3.15
C ALA A 33 -22.86 1.39 3.22
N GLY A 34 -22.16 0.96 2.15
CA GLY A 34 -20.71 1.12 2.01
C GLY A 34 -19.88 0.03 2.69
N SER A 35 -20.50 -1.02 3.21
CA SER A 35 -19.82 -2.17 3.81
C SER A 35 -20.47 -3.48 3.35
N PRO A 36 -19.71 -4.58 3.19
CA PRO A 36 -20.29 -5.89 2.88
C PRO A 36 -21.18 -6.36 4.04
N ALA A 37 -22.46 -6.59 3.74
CA ALA A 37 -23.41 -7.07 4.77
C ALA A 37 -23.15 -8.54 5.15
N ASN A 38 -22.82 -9.38 4.16
CA ASN A 38 -22.59 -10.81 4.32
C ASN A 38 -21.31 -11.24 3.58
N PRO A 39 -20.13 -10.92 4.13
CA PRO A 39 -18.87 -11.24 3.44
C PRO A 39 -18.66 -12.75 3.37
N LYS A 40 -18.26 -13.26 2.20
CA LYS A 40 -17.85 -14.67 2.01
C LYS A 40 -16.60 -15.00 2.81
N VAL A 41 -15.68 -14.05 2.90
CA VAL A 41 -14.46 -14.17 3.68
C VAL A 41 -14.59 -13.34 4.94
N GLN A 42 -14.87 -14.00 6.04
CA GLN A 42 -14.93 -13.33 7.35
C GLN A 42 -13.54 -12.79 7.71
N ALA A 43 -13.46 -11.51 8.02
CA ALA A 43 -12.26 -10.82 8.47
C ALA A 43 -12.61 -9.86 9.62
N SER A 44 -11.64 -9.56 10.48
CA SER A 44 -11.80 -8.59 11.56
C SER A 44 -10.85 -7.43 11.33
N TRP A 45 -11.35 -6.21 11.44
CA TRP A 45 -10.60 -5.00 11.18
C TRP A 45 -10.35 -4.16 12.44
N ASN A 46 -10.38 -4.85 13.59
CA ASN A 46 -10.12 -4.28 14.91
C ASN A 46 -8.89 -4.92 15.59
N LYS A 47 -8.02 -5.55 14.82
CA LYS A 47 -6.79 -6.22 15.29
C LYS A 47 -5.74 -6.24 14.20
N TYR A 48 -4.50 -6.55 14.60
CA TYR A 48 -3.36 -6.72 13.72
C TYR A 48 -3.09 -8.20 13.47
N TYR A 49 -2.91 -8.59 12.20
CA TYR A 49 -2.65 -9.97 11.82
C TYR A 49 -1.16 -10.31 11.98
N THR A 50 -0.83 -11.49 12.52
CA THR A 50 0.51 -12.07 12.39
C THR A 50 0.80 -12.39 10.92
N TYR A 51 2.04 -12.69 10.56
CA TYR A 51 2.36 -13.11 9.19
C TYR A 51 1.50 -14.31 8.74
N GLN A 52 1.32 -15.33 9.59
CA GLN A 52 0.47 -16.47 9.27
C GLN A 52 -1.01 -16.04 9.08
N GLY A 53 -1.49 -15.08 9.83
CA GLY A 53 -2.83 -14.51 9.65
C GLY A 53 -3.00 -13.79 8.30
N VAL A 54 -1.95 -13.10 7.83
CA VAL A 54 -1.91 -12.50 6.48
C VAL A 54 -2.00 -13.58 5.41
N VAL A 55 -1.18 -14.64 5.53
CA VAL A 55 -1.19 -15.79 4.59
C VAL A 55 -2.57 -16.45 4.54
N ASP A 56 -3.18 -16.69 5.70
CA ASP A 56 -4.52 -17.30 5.80
C ASP A 56 -5.59 -16.44 5.12
N LEU A 57 -5.63 -15.15 5.41
CA LEU A 57 -6.63 -14.25 4.81
C LEU A 57 -6.46 -14.14 3.29
N CYS A 58 -5.23 -13.99 2.79
CA CYS A 58 -4.94 -13.99 1.35
C CYS A 58 -5.37 -15.30 0.67
N THR A 59 -5.08 -16.44 1.31
CA THR A 59 -5.47 -17.77 0.80
C THR A 59 -7.00 -17.91 0.73
N ARG A 60 -7.71 -17.48 1.78
CA ARG A 60 -9.18 -17.51 1.81
C ARG A 60 -9.80 -16.62 0.74
N LEU A 61 -9.24 -15.42 0.49
CA LEU A 61 -9.68 -14.53 -0.59
C LEU A 61 -9.46 -15.18 -1.97
N ALA A 62 -8.28 -15.73 -2.23
CA ALA A 62 -7.99 -16.40 -3.51
C ALA A 62 -8.92 -17.61 -3.75
N LYS A 63 -9.20 -18.38 -2.71
CA LYS A 63 -10.12 -19.53 -2.78
C LYS A 63 -11.59 -19.11 -2.97
N ALA A 64 -12.03 -18.05 -2.31
CA ALA A 64 -13.43 -17.58 -2.38
C ALA A 64 -13.74 -16.86 -3.70
N TYR A 65 -12.74 -16.22 -4.31
CA TYR A 65 -12.89 -15.40 -5.52
C TYR A 65 -11.91 -15.80 -6.63
N PRO A 66 -11.91 -17.08 -7.11
CA PRO A 66 -10.92 -17.57 -8.08
C PRO A 66 -10.97 -16.85 -9.43
N ASP A 67 -12.11 -16.27 -9.81
CA ASP A 67 -12.27 -15.49 -11.05
C ASP A 67 -11.70 -14.06 -10.95
N LEU A 68 -11.49 -13.57 -9.74
CA LEU A 68 -10.96 -12.23 -9.47
C LEU A 68 -9.52 -12.26 -8.98
N VAL A 69 -9.20 -13.14 -8.03
CA VAL A 69 -7.94 -13.15 -7.29
C VAL A 69 -7.00 -14.23 -7.80
N THR A 70 -5.74 -13.84 -7.99
CA THR A 70 -4.60 -14.77 -8.07
C THR A 70 -3.66 -14.42 -6.92
N MET A 71 -3.21 -15.41 -6.17
CA MET A 71 -2.21 -15.26 -5.11
C MET A 71 -0.91 -15.90 -5.58
N GLU A 72 0.18 -15.18 -5.46
CA GLU A 72 1.51 -15.68 -5.81
C GLU A 72 2.57 -15.12 -4.86
N SER A 73 3.77 -15.69 -4.89
CA SER A 73 4.94 -15.19 -4.19
C SER A 73 5.76 -14.34 -5.15
N ALA A 74 6.03 -13.09 -4.80
CA ALA A 74 6.98 -12.24 -5.54
C ALA A 74 8.41 -12.74 -5.36
N GLY A 75 8.71 -13.39 -4.23
CA GLY A 75 10.00 -13.92 -3.85
C GLY A 75 10.02 -14.32 -2.39
N LYS A 76 11.22 -14.53 -1.86
CA LYS A 76 11.44 -14.90 -0.47
C LYS A 76 12.12 -13.78 0.30
N SER A 77 11.73 -13.61 1.56
CA SER A 77 12.46 -12.80 2.53
C SER A 77 13.78 -13.47 2.94
N TYR A 78 14.57 -12.76 3.71
CA TYR A 78 15.86 -13.27 4.22
C TYR A 78 15.72 -14.61 4.97
N GLN A 79 14.68 -14.76 5.80
CA GLN A 79 14.41 -16.02 6.52
C GLN A 79 13.55 -17.01 5.70
N GLY A 80 13.32 -16.76 4.42
CA GLY A 80 12.66 -17.69 3.51
C GLY A 80 11.13 -17.65 3.51
N ARG A 81 10.50 -16.65 4.15
CA ARG A 81 9.04 -16.45 4.08
C ARG A 81 8.62 -15.93 2.71
N ASP A 82 7.44 -16.28 2.26
CA ASP A 82 6.88 -15.77 1.00
C ASP A 82 6.47 -14.29 1.11
N ILE A 83 6.88 -13.49 0.14
CA ILE A 83 6.37 -12.13 -0.05
C ILE A 83 5.16 -12.23 -0.96
N ILE A 84 3.98 -12.20 -0.35
CA ILE A 84 2.72 -12.49 -1.03
C ILE A 84 2.28 -11.28 -1.85
N VAL A 85 1.83 -11.54 -3.09
CA VAL A 85 1.12 -10.58 -3.91
C VAL A 85 -0.23 -11.16 -4.33
N LEU A 86 -1.29 -10.37 -4.15
CA LEU A 86 -2.61 -10.63 -4.70
C LEU A 86 -2.79 -9.80 -5.98
N THR A 87 -3.02 -10.48 -7.10
CA THR A 87 -3.48 -9.84 -8.34
C THR A 87 -5.00 -9.91 -8.38
N ILE A 88 -5.67 -8.75 -8.30
CA ILE A 88 -7.13 -8.63 -8.23
C ILE A 88 -7.66 -7.91 -9.47
N SER A 89 -8.46 -8.60 -10.28
CA SER A 89 -9.02 -8.08 -11.53
C SER A 89 -10.13 -9.02 -12.03
N ASP A 90 -11.11 -8.53 -12.77
CA ASP A 90 -12.04 -9.42 -13.47
C ASP A 90 -11.31 -10.11 -14.65
N LYS A 91 -10.78 -11.31 -14.38
CA LYS A 91 -9.98 -12.11 -15.34
C LYS A 91 -10.79 -12.64 -16.52
N LYS A 92 -12.12 -12.71 -16.40
CA LYS A 92 -13.02 -13.14 -17.48
C LYS A 92 -13.15 -12.10 -18.60
N ILE A 93 -12.95 -10.83 -18.27
CA ILE A 93 -13.06 -9.74 -19.24
C ILE A 93 -11.77 -9.62 -20.05
N GLN A 94 -10.61 -9.64 -19.39
CA GLN A 94 -9.31 -9.46 -20.04
C GLN A 94 -8.18 -9.95 -19.12
N ASN A 95 -7.04 -10.34 -19.72
CA ASN A 95 -5.83 -10.62 -18.96
C ASN A 95 -5.47 -9.40 -18.09
N PRO A 96 -5.17 -9.57 -16.79
CA PRO A 96 -4.78 -8.51 -15.87
C PRO A 96 -3.68 -7.57 -16.41
N ASP A 97 -2.66 -8.09 -17.08
CA ASP A 97 -1.56 -7.29 -17.62
C ASP A 97 -1.93 -6.42 -18.83
N ASN A 98 -3.09 -6.66 -19.43
CA ASN A 98 -3.62 -5.83 -20.52
C ASN A 98 -4.52 -4.68 -20.02
N LYS A 99 -4.65 -4.51 -18.71
CA LYS A 99 -5.39 -3.42 -18.06
C LYS A 99 -4.41 -2.51 -17.33
N PRO A 100 -4.70 -1.21 -17.16
CA PRO A 100 -3.92 -0.37 -16.26
C PRO A 100 -3.87 -0.96 -14.86
N GLY A 101 -2.67 -1.08 -14.29
CA GLY A 101 -2.40 -1.67 -12.99
C GLY A 101 -2.27 -0.60 -11.90
N PHE A 102 -2.56 -0.97 -10.66
CA PHE A 102 -2.34 -0.17 -9.46
C PHE A 102 -1.70 -1.04 -8.37
N TRP A 103 -0.56 -0.57 -7.84
CA TRP A 103 0.19 -1.27 -6.80
C TRP A 103 -0.19 -0.75 -5.42
N ILE A 104 -0.29 -1.64 -4.43
CA ILE A 104 -0.51 -1.31 -3.01
C ILE A 104 0.41 -2.18 -2.16
N ASP A 105 1.13 -1.56 -1.25
CA ASP A 105 1.96 -2.28 -0.29
C ASP A 105 1.94 -1.65 1.11
N GLY A 106 2.54 -2.36 2.06
CA GLY A 106 2.75 -1.87 3.41
C GLY A 106 3.79 -2.69 4.17
N ASN A 107 4.12 -2.20 5.37
CA ASN A 107 4.96 -2.89 6.33
C ASN A 107 6.37 -3.21 5.80
N ILE A 108 7.00 -2.28 5.09
CA ILE A 108 8.44 -2.34 4.82
C ILE A 108 9.23 -2.14 6.13
N HIS A 109 8.73 -1.28 7.03
CA HIS A 109 9.21 -1.14 8.40
C HIS A 109 8.35 -2.01 9.33
N SER A 110 8.98 -2.78 10.21
CA SER A 110 8.31 -3.82 10.99
C SER A 110 7.22 -3.31 11.94
N ILE A 111 7.55 -2.23 12.66
CA ILE A 111 6.66 -1.61 13.67
C ILE A 111 5.50 -0.84 13.05
N GLU A 112 5.51 -0.64 11.74
CA GLU A 112 4.49 0.05 10.99
C GLU A 112 3.46 -0.96 10.46
N MET A 113 2.95 -1.77 11.37
CA MET A 113 2.09 -2.91 11.05
C MET A 113 0.81 -2.54 10.33
N GLN A 114 0.27 -1.35 10.63
CA GLN A 114 -1.04 -0.91 10.17
C GLN A 114 -1.16 -0.89 8.64
N GLY A 115 -0.05 -0.67 7.93
CA GLY A 115 -0.01 -0.71 6.46
C GLY A 115 -0.51 -2.02 5.87
N THR A 116 -0.21 -3.14 6.54
CA THR A 116 -0.73 -4.47 6.13
C THR A 116 -2.25 -4.52 6.20
N GLU A 117 -2.84 -4.00 7.27
CA GLU A 117 -4.30 -4.01 7.46
C GLU A 117 -4.99 -3.11 6.41
N MET A 118 -4.39 -1.98 6.03
CA MET A 118 -4.90 -1.12 4.95
C MET A 118 -4.90 -1.86 3.60
N ALA A 119 -3.81 -2.54 3.28
CA ALA A 119 -3.65 -3.31 2.06
C ALA A 119 -4.62 -4.52 2.03
N LEU A 120 -4.71 -5.29 3.12
CA LEU A 120 -5.64 -6.42 3.25
C LEU A 120 -7.10 -5.98 3.19
N TYR A 121 -7.46 -4.89 3.87
CA TYR A 121 -8.81 -4.32 3.82
C TYR A 121 -9.17 -3.94 2.39
N THR A 122 -8.27 -3.30 1.67
CA THR A 122 -8.49 -2.93 0.27
C THR A 122 -8.74 -4.16 -0.59
N ALA A 123 -7.93 -5.22 -0.44
CA ALA A 123 -8.10 -6.47 -1.17
C ALA A 123 -9.45 -7.13 -0.87
N TRP A 124 -9.78 -7.24 0.42
CA TRP A 124 -11.04 -7.81 0.90
C TRP A 124 -12.25 -7.01 0.39
N TYR A 125 -12.24 -5.69 0.54
CA TYR A 125 -13.33 -4.82 0.12
C TYR A 125 -13.61 -4.90 -1.38
N LEU A 126 -12.56 -4.89 -2.22
CA LEU A 126 -12.69 -5.05 -3.66
C LEU A 126 -13.37 -6.37 -4.04
N CYS A 127 -13.02 -7.46 -3.35
CA CYS A 127 -13.58 -8.78 -3.62
C CYS A 127 -15.03 -8.90 -3.15
N GLU A 128 -15.30 -8.51 -1.89
CA GLU A 128 -16.62 -8.64 -1.28
C GLU A 128 -17.66 -7.74 -1.96
N MET A 129 -17.28 -6.53 -2.36
CA MET A 129 -18.18 -5.56 -3.00
C MET A 129 -18.32 -5.74 -4.52
N TYR A 130 -17.60 -6.69 -5.13
CA TYR A 130 -17.62 -6.85 -6.59
C TYR A 130 -19.02 -7.10 -7.15
N ASN A 131 -19.84 -7.90 -6.49
CA ASN A 131 -21.20 -8.19 -6.98
C ASN A 131 -22.23 -7.15 -6.51
N ASP A 132 -22.01 -6.51 -5.38
CA ASP A 132 -23.00 -5.66 -4.71
C ASP A 132 -22.82 -4.17 -5.06
N ASN A 133 -21.65 -3.78 -5.58
CA ASN A 133 -21.36 -2.40 -5.95
C ASN A 133 -20.97 -2.27 -7.42
N ALA A 134 -21.82 -1.59 -8.19
CA ALA A 134 -21.61 -1.42 -9.64
C ALA A 134 -20.31 -0.66 -9.97
N PHE A 135 -19.88 0.30 -9.14
CA PHE A 135 -18.64 1.03 -9.33
C PHE A 135 -17.42 0.10 -9.16
N ILE A 136 -17.36 -0.70 -8.07
CA ILE A 136 -16.29 -1.66 -7.82
C ILE A 136 -16.25 -2.72 -8.94
N LYS A 137 -17.41 -3.22 -9.34
CA LYS A 137 -17.50 -4.16 -10.46
C LYS A 137 -16.92 -3.58 -11.75
N GLN A 138 -17.28 -2.34 -12.09
CA GLN A 138 -16.74 -1.70 -13.29
C GLN A 138 -15.23 -1.42 -13.14
N LEU A 139 -14.78 -1.03 -11.95
CA LEU A 139 -13.38 -0.77 -11.68
C LEU A 139 -12.52 -2.02 -11.93
N LEU A 140 -12.92 -3.20 -11.43
CA LEU A 140 -12.17 -4.45 -11.63
C LEU A 140 -12.28 -5.00 -13.07
N LYS A 141 -13.28 -4.61 -13.84
CA LYS A 141 -13.31 -4.84 -15.29
C LYS A 141 -12.26 -4.01 -16.03
N ASP A 142 -12.06 -2.76 -15.60
CA ASP A 142 -11.20 -1.79 -16.26
C ASP A 142 -9.74 -1.83 -15.76
N LYS A 143 -9.49 -2.29 -14.53
CA LYS A 143 -8.21 -2.17 -13.82
C LYS A 143 -7.75 -3.48 -13.20
N THR A 144 -6.46 -3.53 -12.90
CA THR A 144 -5.83 -4.58 -12.10
C THR A 144 -5.22 -3.97 -10.85
N PHE A 145 -5.46 -4.59 -9.70
CA PHE A 145 -4.76 -4.26 -8.47
C PHE A 145 -3.72 -5.34 -8.18
N TYR A 146 -2.50 -4.92 -7.86
CA TYR A 146 -1.43 -5.76 -7.33
C TYR A 146 -1.20 -5.34 -5.89
N ILE A 147 -1.47 -6.21 -4.93
CA ILE A 147 -1.47 -5.89 -3.51
C ILE A 147 -0.51 -6.81 -2.77
N SER A 148 0.58 -6.24 -2.22
CA SER A 148 1.51 -6.92 -1.34
C SER A 148 1.28 -6.45 0.11
N PRO A 149 0.51 -7.19 0.93
CA PRO A 149 0.13 -6.71 2.25
C PRO A 149 1.30 -6.49 3.19
N THR A 150 2.39 -7.25 3.04
CA THR A 150 3.60 -7.06 3.84
C THR A 150 4.84 -7.35 3.00
N ILE A 151 5.67 -6.31 2.82
CA ILE A 151 6.96 -6.44 2.12
C ILE A 151 7.98 -7.16 3.01
N ASN A 152 7.92 -6.93 4.33
CA ASN A 152 8.88 -7.44 5.30
C ASN A 152 8.23 -8.44 6.27
N PRO A 153 7.98 -9.68 5.82
CA PRO A 153 7.29 -10.68 6.62
C PRO A 153 8.11 -11.18 7.82
N ASP A 154 9.44 -11.16 7.73
CA ASP A 154 10.32 -11.60 8.81
C ASP A 154 10.26 -10.66 10.01
N ALA A 155 10.43 -9.37 9.76
CA ALA A 155 10.40 -8.39 10.83
C ALA A 155 8.99 -8.22 11.42
N ARG A 156 7.92 -8.40 10.62
CA ARG A 156 6.55 -8.47 11.14
C ARG A 156 6.36 -9.63 12.11
N GLU A 157 6.80 -10.81 11.73
CA GLU A 157 6.71 -12.01 12.60
C GLU A 157 7.52 -11.82 13.88
N TYR A 158 8.73 -11.30 13.78
CA TYR A 158 9.60 -11.03 14.92
C TYR A 158 8.95 -10.05 15.90
N PHE A 159 8.46 -8.91 15.40
CA PHE A 159 7.78 -7.91 16.23
C PHE A 159 6.50 -8.47 16.90
N THR A 160 5.68 -9.25 16.16
CA THR A 160 4.44 -9.80 16.74
C THR A 160 4.70 -10.89 17.78
N SER A 161 5.74 -11.69 17.61
CA SER A 161 6.00 -12.84 18.48
C SER A 161 6.86 -12.49 19.70
N ILE A 162 7.88 -11.66 19.54
CA ILE A 162 8.88 -11.36 20.58
C ILE A 162 8.68 -9.97 21.18
N GLY A 163 8.21 -8.99 20.37
CA GLY A 163 8.02 -7.61 20.81
C GLY A 163 9.18 -6.68 20.51
N VAL A 164 10.33 -7.21 20.12
CA VAL A 164 11.50 -6.43 19.73
C VAL A 164 11.21 -5.70 18.42
N PRO A 165 11.42 -4.38 18.33
CA PRO A 165 11.08 -3.56 17.19
C PRO A 165 12.27 -3.34 16.23
N PRO A 166 12.70 -4.30 15.39
CA PRO A 166 13.63 -3.96 14.32
C PRO A 166 12.90 -3.03 13.36
N ARG A 167 13.49 -1.86 13.06
CA ARG A 167 12.86 -0.92 12.14
C ARG A 167 12.68 -1.54 10.75
N SER A 168 13.69 -2.25 10.28
CA SER A 168 13.73 -2.85 8.95
C SER A 168 13.65 -4.37 9.00
N GLY A 169 14.56 -5.09 8.40
CA GLY A 169 14.53 -6.53 8.33
C GLY A 169 15.42 -7.21 9.36
N LEU A 170 15.62 -8.51 9.16
CA LEU A 170 16.44 -9.37 10.02
C LEU A 170 17.70 -9.86 9.29
N VAL A 171 18.22 -9.10 8.33
CA VAL A 171 19.54 -9.36 7.76
C VAL A 171 20.57 -8.89 8.77
N PRO A 172 21.44 -9.78 9.30
CA PRO A 172 22.37 -9.43 10.38
C PRO A 172 23.33 -8.29 10.03
N ARG A 173 23.60 -7.44 11.02
CA ARG A 173 24.47 -6.28 10.91
C ARG A 173 25.38 -6.19 12.13
N ASP A 174 26.55 -5.62 11.91
CA ASP A 174 27.48 -5.13 12.91
C ASP A 174 27.29 -3.61 12.95
N ASN A 175 26.46 -3.12 13.88
CA ASN A 175 26.05 -1.72 13.94
C ASN A 175 27.05 -0.87 14.70
N ASP A 176 27.73 -1.43 15.71
CA ASP A 176 28.72 -0.77 16.55
C ASP A 176 30.17 -0.92 16.01
N ARG A 177 30.43 -1.93 15.13
CA ARG A 177 31.68 -2.23 14.42
C ARG A 177 32.72 -2.93 15.27
N ASP A 178 32.30 -3.79 16.16
CA ASP A 178 33.17 -4.62 16.99
C ASP A 178 33.57 -5.94 16.29
N GLY A 179 32.84 -6.33 15.21
CA GLY A 179 33.05 -7.51 14.37
C GLY A 179 32.09 -8.66 14.67
N LEU A 180 31.18 -8.50 15.62
CA LEU A 180 30.09 -9.42 15.87
C LEU A 180 28.85 -8.96 15.09
N LEU A 181 27.72 -9.65 15.17
CA LEU A 181 26.49 -9.32 14.39
C LEU A 181 25.26 -9.53 15.26
N ASP A 182 24.48 -8.48 15.48
CA ASP A 182 23.22 -8.51 16.22
C ASP A 182 23.37 -9.13 17.64
N GLU A 183 24.48 -8.92 18.34
CA GLU A 183 24.78 -9.57 19.64
C GLU A 183 24.20 -8.84 20.84
N ASP A 184 23.98 -7.52 20.77
CA ASP A 184 23.36 -6.76 21.86
C ASP A 184 22.07 -6.06 21.43
N GLY A 185 20.99 -6.84 21.43
CA GLY A 185 19.64 -6.37 21.16
C GLY A 185 18.81 -6.15 22.42
N TYR A 186 17.57 -5.74 22.21
CA TYR A 186 16.62 -5.57 23.30
C TYR A 186 16.26 -6.87 24.00
N ASP A 187 16.20 -6.85 25.34
CA ASP A 187 15.75 -7.96 26.18
C ASP A 187 14.44 -7.61 26.88
N ASP A 188 13.47 -8.51 26.80
CA ASP A 188 12.22 -8.45 27.56
C ASP A 188 12.47 -8.90 29.01
N LEU A 189 12.79 -7.96 29.89
CA LEU A 189 13.23 -8.23 31.27
C LEU A 189 12.13 -8.74 32.19
N ASN A 190 10.88 -8.49 31.87
CA ASN A 190 9.72 -8.90 32.64
C ASN A 190 8.92 -10.03 31.98
N ASN A 191 9.32 -10.48 30.77
CA ASN A 191 8.68 -11.53 29.98
C ASN A 191 7.22 -11.24 29.59
N ASP A 192 6.91 -9.99 29.29
CA ASP A 192 5.56 -9.57 28.89
C ASP A 192 5.38 -9.43 27.36
N LYS A 193 6.43 -9.69 26.58
CA LYS A 193 6.50 -9.57 25.10
C LYS A 193 6.35 -8.13 24.60
N ASN A 194 6.77 -7.18 25.41
CA ASN A 194 6.95 -5.80 25.03
C ASN A 194 8.37 -5.38 25.39
N ILE A 195 8.86 -4.36 24.72
CA ILE A 195 10.11 -3.69 25.06
C ILE A 195 9.73 -2.29 25.53
N ASN A 196 9.76 -2.11 26.84
CA ASN A 196 9.29 -0.89 27.51
C ASN A 196 10.44 -0.03 28.01
N GLN A 197 10.10 1.07 28.67
CA GLN A 197 11.05 2.00 29.24
C GLN A 197 11.55 1.50 30.59
N MET A 198 12.87 1.52 30.80
CA MET A 198 13.48 1.33 32.12
C MET A 198 13.60 2.63 32.88
N ARG A 199 13.32 2.64 34.20
CA ARG A 199 13.58 3.76 35.10
C ARG A 199 14.14 3.28 36.44
N ARG A 200 14.92 4.14 37.09
CA ARG A 200 15.33 3.90 38.48
C ARG A 200 15.18 5.17 39.33
N LYS A 201 15.08 4.97 40.64
CA LYS A 201 15.17 6.08 41.60
C LYS A 201 16.59 6.65 41.61
N ASN A 202 16.70 7.95 41.43
CA ASN A 202 17.95 8.68 41.49
C ASN A 202 17.67 10.10 41.96
N PRO A 203 18.14 10.50 43.18
CA PRO A 203 17.90 11.86 43.72
C PRO A 203 18.58 12.96 42.91
N GLU A 204 19.45 12.63 41.97
CA GLU A 204 20.06 13.54 41.00
C GLU A 204 19.42 13.39 39.60
N GLY A 205 18.31 12.65 39.50
CA GLY A 205 17.63 12.37 38.27
C GLY A 205 17.03 13.58 37.57
N GLN A 206 16.57 13.37 36.37
CA GLN A 206 15.98 14.44 35.53
C GLN A 206 14.47 14.31 35.38
N TYR A 207 13.83 13.38 36.09
CA TYR A 207 12.40 13.10 35.97
C TYR A 207 11.72 12.96 37.32
N ASN A 208 10.45 13.36 37.35
CA ASN A 208 9.53 13.08 38.44
C ASN A 208 8.31 12.30 37.92
N ILE A 209 7.65 11.58 38.80
CA ILE A 209 6.33 11.04 38.51
C ILE A 209 5.33 12.21 38.43
N ASP A 210 4.51 12.25 37.39
CA ASP A 210 3.43 13.24 37.28
C ASP A 210 2.42 13.03 38.43
N PRO A 211 2.19 14.04 39.29
CA PRO A 211 1.23 13.92 40.39
C PRO A 211 -0.22 13.72 39.91
N LYS A 212 -0.53 14.04 38.66
CA LYS A 212 -1.88 13.90 38.07
C LYS A 212 -2.08 12.51 37.45
N ASP A 213 -1.01 11.92 36.93
CA ASP A 213 -1.04 10.59 36.35
C ASP A 213 0.28 9.85 36.67
N PRO A 214 0.30 8.93 37.65
CA PRO A 214 1.51 8.28 38.12
C PRO A 214 2.17 7.34 37.08
N ARG A 215 1.52 7.10 35.97
CA ARG A 215 2.06 6.34 34.84
C ARG A 215 3.11 7.15 34.08
N ARG A 216 2.96 8.48 34.09
CA ARG A 216 3.76 9.44 33.31
C ARG A 216 5.01 9.89 34.07
N MET A 217 6.12 9.93 33.34
CA MET A 217 7.35 10.56 33.77
C MET A 217 7.44 11.97 33.17
N VAL A 218 7.68 12.97 34.02
CA VAL A 218 7.80 14.38 33.61
C VAL A 218 9.24 14.84 33.86
N ARG A 219 9.86 15.37 32.81
CA ARG A 219 11.21 15.92 32.92
C ARG A 219 11.17 17.21 33.71
N VAL A 220 12.08 17.39 34.66
CA VAL A 220 12.24 18.64 35.42
C VAL A 220 12.87 19.73 34.57
N ALA A 221 12.76 20.98 35.02
CA ALA A 221 13.36 22.09 34.31
C ALA A 221 14.90 22.00 34.30
N PRO A 222 15.57 22.56 33.29
CA PRO A 222 17.03 22.56 33.24
C PRO A 222 17.66 23.16 34.52
N GLY A 223 18.52 22.38 35.17
CA GLY A 223 19.18 22.77 36.43
C GLY A 223 18.44 22.32 37.70
N GLU A 224 17.24 21.79 37.60
CA GLU A 224 16.51 21.18 38.71
C GLU A 224 16.83 19.67 38.80
N LYS A 225 16.61 19.09 39.98
CA LYS A 225 16.77 17.67 40.26
C LYS A 225 15.43 17.01 40.44
N GLY A 226 15.28 15.84 39.86
CA GLY A 226 14.12 14.98 40.04
C GLY A 226 14.50 13.74 40.86
N ASP A 227 13.50 12.87 41.08
CA ASP A 227 13.64 11.67 41.89
C ASP A 227 13.95 10.40 41.05
N TYR A 228 13.93 10.52 39.71
CA TYR A 228 14.07 9.41 38.78
C TYR A 228 15.00 9.71 37.60
N GLU A 229 15.61 8.66 37.11
CA GLU A 229 16.37 8.61 35.86
C GLU A 229 15.71 7.60 34.91
N LEU A 230 15.61 7.95 33.62
CA LEU A 230 15.24 7.02 32.56
C LEU A 230 16.51 6.40 31.98
N LEU A 231 16.53 5.07 31.84
CA LEU A 231 17.71 4.29 31.45
C LEU A 231 17.67 3.83 29.99
N GLY A 232 16.62 4.15 29.23
CA GLY A 232 16.41 3.65 27.89
C GLY A 232 15.36 2.54 27.84
N LEU A 233 15.28 1.85 26.72
CA LEU A 233 14.41 0.69 26.54
C LEU A 233 15.03 -0.54 27.21
N GLU A 234 14.18 -1.54 27.50
CA GLU A 234 14.59 -2.80 28.12
C GLU A 234 15.71 -3.49 27.36
N GLY A 235 16.72 -3.95 28.10
CA GLY A 235 17.87 -4.67 27.62
C GLY A 235 18.94 -4.80 28.68
N ILE A 236 19.93 -5.62 28.42
CA ILE A 236 21.14 -5.79 29.23
C ILE A 236 22.36 -5.64 28.32
N ASP A 237 23.53 -5.47 28.90
CA ASP A 237 24.81 -5.57 28.21
C ASP A 237 25.11 -7.06 27.95
N ASN A 238 24.88 -7.52 26.72
CA ASN A 238 24.93 -8.93 26.35
C ASN A 238 26.37 -9.39 25.99
N ASP A 239 27.20 -8.47 25.50
CA ASP A 239 28.58 -8.75 25.07
C ASP A 239 29.64 -8.32 26.08
N GLY A 240 29.30 -7.42 27.03
CA GLY A 240 30.16 -7.01 28.12
C GLY A 240 31.01 -5.77 27.83
N ASP A 241 30.63 -4.96 26.86
CA ASP A 241 31.33 -3.73 26.48
C ASP A 241 30.94 -2.52 27.35
N GLY A 242 29.83 -2.61 28.10
CA GLY A 242 29.32 -1.60 29.02
C GLY A 242 28.21 -0.72 28.42
N LEU A 243 27.80 -0.95 27.17
CA LEU A 243 26.63 -0.35 26.52
C LEU A 243 25.43 -1.29 26.67
N ILE A 244 24.28 -0.90 26.15
CA ILE A 244 23.06 -1.70 26.24
C ILE A 244 22.23 -1.38 24.99
N ASN A 245 21.82 -2.41 24.25
CA ASN A 245 21.00 -2.32 23.04
C ASN A 245 21.65 -1.58 21.86
N GLU A 246 22.98 -1.58 21.69
CA GLU A 246 23.66 -0.87 20.61
C GLU A 246 23.75 -1.67 19.32
N ASP A 247 23.76 -3.01 19.36
CA ASP A 247 23.77 -3.87 18.17
C ASP A 247 22.60 -4.87 18.13
N GLY A 248 21.39 -4.33 18.08
CA GLY A 248 20.20 -5.15 17.86
C GLY A 248 19.89 -5.39 16.39
N PRO A 249 19.03 -6.41 16.09
CA PRO A 249 18.62 -6.72 14.74
C PRO A 249 18.09 -5.49 13.97
N GLY A 250 18.60 -5.27 12.76
CA GLY A 250 18.19 -4.17 11.90
C GLY A 250 19.30 -3.22 11.52
N GLY A 251 19.40 -2.05 12.13
CA GLY A 251 20.43 -1.05 11.86
C GLY A 251 20.48 -0.48 10.44
N TYR A 252 19.55 -0.86 9.57
CA TYR A 252 19.40 -0.39 8.19
C TYR A 252 17.94 -0.03 7.88
N ASP A 253 17.70 0.52 6.70
CA ASP A 253 16.37 0.95 6.28
C ASP A 253 16.04 0.43 4.87
N GLY A 254 15.11 -0.52 4.76
CA GLY A 254 14.63 -1.04 3.47
C GLY A 254 14.06 0.04 2.55
N ASN A 255 13.57 1.17 3.11
CA ASN A 255 13.13 2.32 2.34
C ASN A 255 14.25 3.34 2.06
N ARG A 256 15.53 2.88 2.08
CA ARG A 256 16.73 3.58 1.60
C ARG A 256 17.54 2.72 0.62
N ASP A 257 16.94 1.61 0.16
CA ASP A 257 17.61 0.58 -0.64
C ASP A 257 17.11 0.55 -2.11
N TRP A 258 16.21 1.44 -2.51
CA TRP A 258 15.67 1.48 -3.88
C TRP A 258 16.64 2.12 -4.87
N GLY A 259 16.70 1.55 -6.09
CA GLY A 259 17.75 1.86 -7.07
C GLY A 259 17.60 3.17 -7.86
N PHE A 260 16.79 4.12 -7.42
CA PHE A 260 16.65 5.42 -8.05
C PHE A 260 17.02 6.52 -7.03
N ASN A 261 17.92 7.45 -7.41
CA ASN A 261 18.48 8.45 -6.50
C ASN A 261 19.09 7.82 -5.23
N TRP A 262 19.69 6.65 -5.35
CA TRP A 262 20.33 5.98 -4.22
C TRP A 262 21.67 6.63 -3.89
N GLU A 263 21.95 6.77 -2.60
CA GLU A 263 23.22 7.25 -2.07
C GLU A 263 23.71 6.31 -0.96
N PRO A 264 25.04 6.15 -0.79
CA PRO A 264 25.60 5.24 0.20
C PRO A 264 25.39 5.74 1.64
N ASN A 265 25.61 4.85 2.61
CA ASN A 265 25.32 5.07 4.03
C ASN A 265 25.93 6.36 4.61
N TYR A 266 27.13 6.76 4.17
CA TYR A 266 27.78 8.00 4.65
C TYR A 266 27.08 9.28 4.16
N VAL A 267 26.17 9.20 3.16
CA VAL A 267 25.31 10.28 2.69
C VAL A 267 23.88 10.07 3.21
N GLN A 268 23.36 8.86 3.07
CA GLN A 268 22.01 8.47 3.48
C GLN A 268 22.08 7.40 4.56
N SER A 269 21.92 7.79 5.80
CA SER A 269 21.86 6.83 6.92
C SER A 269 20.78 5.77 6.69
N GLY A 270 21.10 4.53 6.96
CA GLY A 270 20.25 3.37 6.73
C GLY A 270 20.38 2.72 5.34
N ALA A 271 21.06 3.37 4.38
CA ALA A 271 21.39 2.72 3.12
C ALA A 271 22.42 1.60 3.31
N ASP A 272 22.32 0.54 2.53
CA ASP A 272 23.24 -0.58 2.59
C ASP A 272 24.39 -0.45 1.56
N LYS A 273 25.01 -1.55 1.19
CA LYS A 273 26.23 -1.64 0.34
C LYS A 273 25.98 -1.18 -1.10
N TYR A 274 24.79 -1.43 -1.64
CA TYR A 274 24.36 -1.09 -3.00
C TYR A 274 22.83 -1.13 -3.07
N PRO A 275 22.20 -0.47 -4.06
CA PRO A 275 20.74 -0.45 -4.17
C PRO A 275 20.18 -1.85 -4.45
N PHE A 276 19.03 -2.15 -3.87
CA PHE A 276 18.41 -3.47 -3.91
C PHE A 276 19.30 -4.57 -3.32
N SER A 277 19.97 -4.29 -2.20
CA SER A 277 20.78 -5.28 -1.49
C SER A 277 19.93 -6.26 -0.70
N PHE A 278 18.70 -5.89 -0.33
CA PHE A 278 17.80 -6.74 0.46
C PHE A 278 16.93 -7.64 -0.41
N PRO A 279 16.77 -8.93 -0.04
CA PRO A 279 15.97 -9.88 -0.82
C PRO A 279 14.51 -9.46 -0.96
N GLU A 280 13.95 -8.80 0.05
CA GLU A 280 12.57 -8.28 0.04
C GLU A 280 12.40 -7.24 -1.07
N ASN A 281 13.31 -6.27 -1.14
CA ASN A 281 13.27 -5.22 -2.17
C ASN A 281 13.56 -5.78 -3.56
N GLN A 282 14.46 -6.77 -3.69
CA GLN A 282 14.71 -7.47 -4.95
C GLN A 282 13.44 -8.17 -5.45
N ALA A 283 12.73 -8.86 -4.56
CA ALA A 283 11.50 -9.57 -4.89
C ALA A 283 10.43 -8.61 -5.45
N ILE A 284 10.19 -7.48 -4.78
CA ILE A 284 9.23 -6.47 -5.23
C ILE A 284 9.67 -5.84 -6.55
N ARG A 285 10.96 -5.48 -6.69
CA ARG A 285 11.52 -4.97 -7.95
C ARG A 285 11.26 -5.95 -9.09
N ASP A 286 11.62 -7.21 -8.91
CA ASP A 286 11.56 -8.21 -9.98
C ASP A 286 10.11 -8.54 -10.36
N PHE A 287 9.20 -8.54 -9.39
CA PHE A 287 7.77 -8.68 -9.64
C PHE A 287 7.23 -7.50 -10.45
N THR A 288 7.49 -6.29 -10.00
CA THR A 288 6.92 -5.07 -10.60
C THR A 288 7.49 -4.77 -11.99
N LEU A 289 8.76 -5.14 -12.25
CA LEU A 289 9.36 -5.05 -13.59
C LEU A 289 8.71 -6.00 -14.60
N LYS A 290 8.09 -7.09 -14.17
CA LYS A 290 7.27 -7.97 -15.04
C LYS A 290 5.90 -7.39 -15.34
N HIS A 291 5.35 -6.55 -14.43
CA HIS A 291 4.03 -5.96 -14.52
C HIS A 291 4.10 -4.47 -14.90
N ARG A 292 4.60 -4.19 -16.11
CA ARG A 292 4.84 -2.82 -16.61
C ARG A 292 3.56 -1.98 -16.75
N ASN A 293 2.38 -2.61 -16.72
CA ASN A 293 1.08 -1.96 -16.76
C ASN A 293 0.74 -1.16 -15.49
N ILE A 294 1.56 -1.22 -14.44
CA ILE A 294 1.36 -0.44 -13.20
C ILE A 294 1.51 1.05 -13.51
N THR A 295 0.45 1.81 -13.25
CA THR A 295 0.34 3.25 -13.54
C THR A 295 0.53 4.12 -12.30
N GLY A 296 0.19 3.58 -11.14
CA GLY A 296 0.27 4.27 -9.86
C GLY A 296 0.53 3.30 -8.72
N SER A 297 1.02 3.83 -7.61
CA SER A 297 1.25 3.05 -6.40
C SER A 297 0.84 3.81 -5.13
N GLN A 298 0.50 3.05 -4.11
CA GLN A 298 0.24 3.48 -2.76
C GLN A 298 1.04 2.61 -1.79
N SER A 299 1.92 3.23 -1.04
CA SER A 299 2.65 2.61 0.06
C SER A 299 2.10 3.06 1.40
N PHE A 300 2.20 2.23 2.43
CA PHE A 300 1.71 2.55 3.77
C PHE A 300 2.80 2.45 4.82
N HIS A 301 2.94 3.54 5.58
CA HIS A 301 3.87 3.74 6.69
C HIS A 301 3.15 4.20 7.96
N ASN A 302 3.83 4.33 9.06
CA ASN A 302 3.43 4.95 10.32
C ASN A 302 4.58 5.81 10.86
N SER A 303 4.30 7.04 11.30
CA SER A 303 3.03 7.66 11.64
C SER A 303 3.05 9.17 11.40
N GLY A 304 1.86 9.80 11.45
CA GLY A 304 1.78 11.27 11.43
C GLY A 304 0.54 11.84 10.75
N GLY A 305 -0.27 11.03 10.07
CA GLY A 305 -1.42 11.50 9.30
C GLY A 305 -1.01 12.31 8.08
N MET A 306 -0.12 11.77 7.25
CA MET A 306 0.41 12.44 6.08
C MET A 306 0.14 11.65 4.81
N ILE A 307 -0.10 12.35 3.72
CA ILE A 307 -0.08 11.82 2.36
C ILE A 307 1.20 12.35 1.72
N LEU A 308 2.23 11.52 1.68
CA LEU A 308 3.52 11.90 1.14
C LEU A 308 3.57 11.71 -0.36
N ARG A 309 4.25 12.65 -1.03
CA ARG A 309 4.60 12.57 -2.43
C ARG A 309 6.04 13.01 -2.67
N GLY A 310 6.62 12.59 -3.77
CA GLY A 310 7.90 13.11 -4.22
C GLY A 310 7.80 14.53 -4.83
N PRO A 311 8.94 15.11 -5.23
CA PRO A 311 10.25 14.50 -5.17
C PRO A 311 10.80 14.43 -3.73
N SER A 312 11.71 13.50 -3.51
CA SER A 312 12.33 13.31 -2.18
C SER A 312 13.63 14.11 -2.03
N ILE A 313 14.13 14.72 -3.10
CA ILE A 313 15.39 15.48 -3.14
C ILE A 313 15.12 16.92 -3.56
N GLN A 314 15.74 17.88 -2.89
CA GLN A 314 15.65 19.30 -3.25
C GLN A 314 16.24 19.57 -4.64
N GLY A 315 15.52 20.36 -5.43
CA GLY A 315 15.92 20.68 -6.80
C GLY A 315 15.78 19.54 -7.79
N GLY A 316 15.51 18.34 -7.29
CA GLY A 316 15.08 17.14 -8.01
C GLY A 316 15.98 16.66 -9.15
N GLY A 317 17.09 17.31 -9.44
CA GLY A 317 17.97 16.92 -10.53
C GLY A 317 17.22 16.59 -11.83
N ALA A 318 17.54 15.43 -12.41
CA ALA A 318 16.84 14.87 -13.56
C ALA A 318 15.40 14.44 -13.24
N GLU A 319 15.04 14.36 -11.98
CA GLU A 319 13.84 13.72 -11.41
C GLU A 319 12.79 14.73 -10.91
N ALA A 320 13.06 16.04 -11.02
CA ALA A 320 12.06 17.04 -10.69
C ALA A 320 10.77 16.77 -11.46
N TYR A 321 9.68 16.66 -10.72
CA TYR A 321 8.37 16.43 -11.34
C TYR A 321 8.05 17.57 -12.31
N SER A 322 7.66 17.21 -13.52
CA SER A 322 7.18 18.19 -14.49
C SER A 322 5.95 18.90 -13.96
N ARG A 323 5.65 20.10 -14.48
CA ARG A 323 4.43 20.81 -14.11
C ARG A 323 3.15 19.99 -14.35
N SER A 324 3.13 19.17 -15.40
CA SER A 324 1.99 18.31 -15.72
C SER A 324 1.83 17.19 -14.69
N ASP A 325 2.92 16.49 -14.34
CA ASP A 325 2.87 15.43 -13.34
C ASP A 325 2.56 15.99 -11.95
N ASP A 326 3.18 17.12 -11.59
CA ASP A 326 2.94 17.81 -10.33
C ASP A 326 1.46 18.22 -10.18
N ALA A 327 0.83 18.74 -11.24
CA ALA A 327 -0.58 19.11 -11.23
C ALA A 327 -1.49 17.91 -10.98
N VAL A 328 -1.21 16.77 -11.64
CA VAL A 328 -1.98 15.52 -11.45
C VAL A 328 -1.83 14.98 -10.03
N ILE A 329 -0.58 14.90 -9.54
CA ILE A 329 -0.29 14.42 -8.18
C ILE A 329 -0.96 15.31 -7.14
N ASN A 330 -0.87 16.64 -7.27
CA ASN A 330 -1.54 17.54 -6.35
C ASN A 330 -3.07 17.40 -6.38
N ALA A 331 -3.66 17.26 -7.57
CA ALA A 331 -5.11 17.11 -7.70
C ALA A 331 -5.65 15.83 -7.03
N ILE A 332 -4.95 14.72 -7.20
CA ILE A 332 -5.32 13.44 -6.55
C ILE A 332 -5.04 13.49 -5.05
N GLY A 333 -3.86 13.96 -4.63
CA GLY A 333 -3.48 14.03 -3.21
C GLY A 333 -4.39 14.96 -2.39
N LYS A 334 -4.84 16.09 -2.97
CA LYS A 334 -5.84 16.96 -2.33
C LYS A 334 -7.21 16.30 -2.16
N LYS A 335 -7.57 15.34 -3.00
CA LYS A 335 -8.75 14.49 -2.75
C LYS A 335 -8.49 13.51 -1.61
N GLY A 336 -7.26 13.04 -1.43
CA GLY A 336 -6.86 12.24 -0.27
C GLY A 336 -7.11 12.97 1.05
N GLU A 337 -6.74 14.25 1.17
CA GLU A 337 -7.02 15.07 2.37
C GLU A 337 -8.52 15.17 2.69
N LEU A 338 -9.39 15.15 1.67
CA LEU A 338 -10.84 15.14 1.87
C LEU A 338 -11.35 13.75 2.30
N ILE A 339 -10.79 12.69 1.73
CA ILE A 339 -11.20 11.30 1.99
C ILE A 339 -10.76 10.87 3.40
N ILE A 340 -9.55 11.27 3.82
CA ILE A 340 -8.94 10.86 5.08
C ILE A 340 -8.78 12.10 5.98
N PRO A 341 -9.75 12.38 6.88
CA PRO A 341 -9.71 13.55 7.76
C PRO A 341 -8.45 13.61 8.62
N GLY A 342 -7.89 14.81 8.74
CA GLY A 342 -6.69 15.05 9.52
C GLY A 342 -5.38 14.79 8.78
N TYR A 343 -5.39 14.13 7.63
CA TYR A 343 -4.20 13.95 6.81
C TYR A 343 -3.85 15.20 5.99
N LYS A 344 -2.56 15.39 5.71
CA LYS A 344 -2.03 16.50 4.91
C LYS A 344 -1.18 15.98 3.76
N LEU A 345 -1.38 16.55 2.57
CA LEU A 345 -0.51 16.30 1.42
C LEU A 345 0.80 17.09 1.57
N LEU A 346 1.90 16.36 1.65
CA LEU A 346 3.24 16.91 1.88
C LEU A 346 4.21 16.44 0.79
N THR A 347 5.14 17.32 0.41
CA THR A 347 6.27 16.98 -0.46
C THR A 347 7.48 16.65 0.40
N ILE A 348 8.04 15.44 0.27
CA ILE A 348 9.06 14.91 1.19
C ILE A 348 10.21 15.90 1.41
N TRP A 349 10.94 16.29 0.35
CA TRP A 349 12.12 17.13 0.51
C TRP A 349 11.84 18.50 1.12
N LYS A 350 10.63 19.03 0.87
CA LYS A 350 10.26 20.39 1.25
C LYS A 350 9.66 20.47 2.65
N ASP A 351 8.77 19.53 2.96
CA ASP A 351 7.91 19.58 4.14
C ASP A 351 8.41 18.65 5.26
N MET A 352 9.37 17.77 4.95
CA MET A 352 10.00 16.86 5.90
C MET A 352 11.53 16.95 5.87
N TYR A 353 12.18 16.13 5.02
CA TYR A 353 13.64 16.06 4.88
C TYR A 353 14.01 15.42 3.54
N THR A 354 15.26 15.55 3.12
CA THR A 354 15.78 14.87 1.92
C THR A 354 15.92 13.37 2.16
N VAL A 355 15.46 12.57 1.20
CA VAL A 355 15.56 11.11 1.21
C VAL A 355 16.18 10.62 -0.10
N TYR A 356 17.22 9.80 0.01
CA TYR A 356 17.83 9.08 -1.10
C TYR A 356 17.45 7.60 -1.05
N GLY A 357 17.32 6.96 -2.22
CA GLY A 357 16.99 5.54 -2.32
C GLY A 357 15.63 5.15 -1.74
N GLY A 358 14.69 6.10 -1.67
CA GLY A 358 13.32 5.83 -1.24
C GLY A 358 12.44 5.28 -2.36
N GLU A 359 11.41 4.54 -1.99
CA GLU A 359 10.50 3.89 -2.93
C GLU A 359 9.71 4.86 -3.81
N LEU A 360 9.31 6.04 -3.30
CA LEU A 360 8.53 7.00 -4.08
C LEU A 360 9.29 7.49 -5.31
N ASP A 361 10.56 7.80 -5.15
CA ASP A 361 11.39 8.24 -6.26
C ASP A 361 11.64 7.10 -7.26
N TRP A 362 11.78 5.86 -6.78
CA TRP A 362 11.89 4.70 -7.65
C TRP A 362 10.62 4.46 -8.47
N TRP A 363 9.45 4.49 -7.82
CA TRP A 363 8.18 4.34 -8.52
C TRP A 363 7.96 5.41 -9.59
N HIS A 364 8.25 6.67 -9.27
CA HIS A 364 8.08 7.75 -10.25
C HIS A 364 9.19 7.78 -11.28
N GLY A 365 10.46 7.74 -10.84
CA GLY A 365 11.63 7.92 -11.69
C GLY A 365 11.94 6.71 -12.56
N ALA A 366 11.97 5.51 -11.99
CA ALA A 366 12.33 4.28 -12.69
C ALA A 366 11.13 3.57 -13.33
N MET A 367 9.93 3.65 -12.72
CA MET A 367 8.74 2.97 -13.21
C MET A 367 7.77 3.89 -13.94
N GLY A 368 7.96 5.21 -13.87
CA GLY A 368 7.10 6.21 -14.51
C GLY A 368 5.68 6.25 -13.93
N CYS A 369 5.50 5.87 -12.66
CA CYS A 369 4.22 5.78 -11.97
C CYS A 369 3.87 7.06 -11.21
N PHE A 370 2.58 7.25 -10.92
CA PHE A 370 2.09 8.27 -10.00
C PHE A 370 1.92 7.66 -8.62
N VAL A 371 2.65 8.15 -7.61
CA VAL A 371 2.85 7.47 -6.34
C VAL A 371 2.54 8.34 -5.15
N TYR A 372 2.00 7.71 -4.10
CA TYR A 372 1.83 8.27 -2.77
C TYR A 372 2.30 7.27 -1.72
N SER A 373 2.71 7.82 -0.56
CA SER A 373 2.95 7.05 0.64
C SER A 373 2.17 7.72 1.79
N ASN A 374 1.36 6.94 2.49
CA ASN A 374 0.62 7.47 3.64
C ASN A 374 1.34 7.10 4.93
N GLU A 375 1.68 8.11 5.74
CA GLU A 375 2.05 7.94 7.13
C GLU A 375 0.79 7.84 7.96
N LEU A 376 0.40 6.64 8.31
CA LEU A 376 -0.84 6.33 9.02
C LEU A 376 -0.77 6.83 10.47
N TRP A 377 -1.87 6.74 11.20
CA TRP A 377 -2.06 7.26 12.55
C TRP A 377 -1.95 8.79 12.64
N ASN A 378 -3.00 9.39 13.14
CA ASN A 378 -3.09 10.83 13.32
C ASN A 378 -3.63 11.14 14.72
N SER A 379 -2.88 11.90 15.50
CA SER A 379 -3.31 12.33 16.85
C SER A 379 -4.64 13.09 16.87
N TYR A 380 -5.03 13.73 15.75
CA TYR A 380 -6.37 14.31 15.58
C TYR A 380 -7.48 13.28 15.82
N LEU A 381 -7.28 12.03 15.42
CA LEU A 381 -8.29 10.96 15.57
C LEU A 381 -8.50 10.53 17.02
N MET A 382 -7.61 10.90 17.95
CA MET A 382 -7.79 10.59 19.36
C MET A 382 -9.06 11.25 19.91
N PHE A 383 -9.19 12.55 19.73
CA PHE A 383 -10.31 13.33 20.26
C PHE A 383 -11.05 14.15 19.19
N TYR A 384 -10.71 13.96 17.91
CA TYR A 384 -11.14 14.83 16.81
C TYR A 384 -10.79 16.31 17.04
N ASP A 385 -9.67 16.53 17.72
CA ASP A 385 -9.13 17.84 18.07
C ASP A 385 -7.63 17.89 17.80
N THR A 386 -7.15 19.02 17.27
CA THR A 386 -5.72 19.25 17.01
C THR A 386 -5.00 19.82 18.25
N THR A 387 -5.72 20.25 19.25
CA THR A 387 -5.16 20.87 20.47
C THR A 387 -4.95 19.87 21.59
N ASN A 388 -5.75 18.80 21.65
CA ASN A 388 -5.57 17.71 22.60
C ASN A 388 -4.95 16.48 21.92
N THR A 389 -3.67 16.25 22.21
CA THR A 389 -2.88 15.13 21.68
C THR A 389 -2.29 14.26 22.79
N ASP A 390 -2.88 14.32 23.99
CA ASP A 390 -2.41 13.58 25.16
C ASP A 390 -2.78 12.11 25.07
N GLN A 391 -1.77 11.28 24.80
CA GLN A 391 -1.92 9.82 24.67
C GLN A 391 -2.33 9.14 25.98
N TYR A 392 -1.88 9.65 27.14
CA TYR A 392 -2.25 9.10 28.44
C TYR A 392 -3.72 9.35 28.76
N GLU A 393 -4.20 10.56 28.46
CA GLU A 393 -5.62 10.88 28.62
C GLU A 393 -6.49 10.06 27.68
N PHE A 394 -6.09 9.95 26.42
CA PHE A 394 -6.80 9.14 25.44
C PHE A 394 -6.88 7.68 25.86
N GLU A 395 -5.76 7.09 26.24
CA GLU A 395 -5.67 5.71 26.68
C GLU A 395 -6.54 5.45 27.93
N LYS A 396 -6.48 6.35 28.91
CA LYS A 396 -7.29 6.26 30.12
C LYS A 396 -8.79 6.34 29.83
N LEU A 397 -9.23 7.28 28.99
CA LEU A 397 -10.65 7.55 28.77
C LEU A 397 -11.29 6.59 27.76
N LEU A 398 -10.55 6.11 26.76
CA LEU A 398 -11.07 5.37 25.62
C LEU A 398 -10.57 3.93 25.54
N LEU A 399 -9.44 3.60 26.15
CA LEU A 399 -8.92 2.24 26.25
C LEU A 399 -8.96 1.68 27.67
N PHE A 400 -9.41 2.49 28.65
CA PHE A 400 -9.63 2.05 30.03
C PHE A 400 -8.38 1.48 30.69
N GLU A 401 -7.22 2.04 30.38
CA GLU A 401 -5.89 1.66 30.87
C GLU A 401 -5.41 0.27 30.38
N ASP A 402 -6.01 -0.28 29.30
CA ASP A 402 -5.68 -1.60 28.76
C ASP A 402 -4.34 -1.65 27.98
N SER A 403 -3.86 -0.50 27.52
CA SER A 403 -2.64 -0.41 26.70
C SER A 403 -1.41 0.07 27.48
N PHE A 404 -1.51 0.33 28.76
CA PHE A 404 -0.39 0.74 29.58
C PHE A 404 0.06 -0.40 30.50
N ILE A 405 1.33 -0.81 30.39
CA ILE A 405 1.95 -1.80 31.25
C ILE A 405 2.44 -1.07 32.51
N PRO A 406 1.87 -1.42 33.70
CA PRO A 406 2.28 -0.80 34.95
C PRO A 406 3.75 -0.96 35.23
N TRP A 407 4.37 0.04 35.85
CA TRP A 407 5.76 -0.03 36.27
C TRP A 407 5.98 -1.18 37.25
N GLN A 408 6.86 -2.12 36.86
CA GLN A 408 7.17 -3.35 37.58
C GLN A 408 8.64 -3.37 37.97
N LYS A 409 8.93 -3.85 39.20
CA LYS A 409 10.31 -4.02 39.66
C LYS A 409 10.95 -5.22 38.99
N VAL A 410 12.15 -5.02 38.47
CA VAL A 410 13.03 -6.06 37.94
C VAL A 410 14.43 -5.86 38.46
N THR A 411 15.25 -6.93 38.51
CA THR A 411 16.65 -6.84 38.87
C THR A 411 17.51 -6.82 37.62
N HIS A 412 18.17 -5.70 37.36
CA HIS A 412 19.03 -5.51 36.21
C HIS A 412 20.50 -5.83 36.59
N PRO A 413 21.29 -6.52 35.74
CA PRO A 413 22.65 -6.93 36.06
C PRO A 413 23.58 -5.77 36.45
N VAL A 414 23.45 -4.63 35.75
CA VAL A 414 24.30 -3.44 35.95
C VAL A 414 23.65 -2.43 36.90
N TYR A 415 22.34 -2.15 36.75
CA TYR A 415 21.66 -1.08 37.48
C TYR A 415 21.06 -1.52 38.82
N GLY A 416 21.03 -2.82 39.16
CA GLY A 416 20.39 -3.34 40.36
C GLY A 416 18.85 -3.30 40.26
N GLU A 417 18.17 -2.89 41.32
CA GLU A 417 16.70 -2.77 41.32
C GLU A 417 16.26 -1.58 40.45
N ILE A 418 15.54 -1.84 39.37
CA ILE A 418 14.94 -0.86 38.46
C ILE A 418 13.44 -1.13 38.32
N GLU A 419 12.73 -0.27 37.61
CA GLU A 419 11.34 -0.49 37.19
C GLU A 419 11.23 -0.43 35.68
N VAL A 420 10.41 -1.31 35.11
CA VAL A 420 10.09 -1.41 33.69
C VAL A 420 8.61 -1.18 33.51
N GLY A 421 8.21 -0.41 32.49
CA GLY A 421 6.82 -0.12 32.18
C GLY A 421 6.64 0.89 31.05
N GLY A 422 5.43 1.12 30.63
CA GLY A 422 5.12 2.02 29.52
C GLY A 422 3.96 1.53 28.65
N PHE A 423 3.77 2.14 27.51
CA PHE A 423 2.75 1.68 26.57
C PHE A 423 3.16 0.36 25.91
N SER A 424 2.18 -0.51 25.75
CA SER A 424 2.34 -1.77 25.04
C SER A 424 2.62 -1.55 23.54
N LYS A 425 3.25 -2.51 22.87
CA LYS A 425 3.63 -2.43 21.45
C LYS A 425 2.47 -2.23 20.47
N ASN A 426 1.24 -2.51 20.89
CA ASN A 426 0.03 -2.35 20.07
C ASN A 426 -0.62 -0.96 20.21
N PHE A 427 0.04 -0.02 20.87
CA PHE A 427 -0.43 1.35 21.07
C PHE A 427 0.67 2.39 20.79
N GLY A 428 0.31 3.66 20.77
CA GLY A 428 1.21 4.80 20.55
C GLY A 428 1.46 5.11 19.08
N ARG A 429 2.01 4.20 18.32
CA ARG A 429 2.23 4.34 16.87
C ARG A 429 1.13 3.70 16.02
N LEU A 430 0.33 2.82 16.62
CA LEU A 430 -0.70 2.03 15.97
C LEU A 430 -2.10 2.50 16.42
N HIS A 431 -3.09 2.42 15.52
CA HIS A 431 -4.47 2.69 15.87
C HIS A 431 -5.02 1.64 16.86
N PRO A 432 -5.77 2.07 17.88
CA PRO A 432 -6.56 1.14 18.69
C PRO A 432 -7.65 0.49 17.83
N GLY A 433 -8.09 -0.71 18.23
CA GLY A 433 -8.96 -1.54 17.42
C GLY A 433 -10.24 -0.86 16.93
N PHE A 434 -10.88 -0.03 17.77
CA PHE A 434 -12.13 0.63 17.39
C PHE A 434 -11.99 1.75 16.32
N LEU A 435 -10.78 2.27 16.10
CA LEU A 435 -10.49 3.26 15.05
C LEU A 435 -9.94 2.62 13.76
N LEU A 436 -9.39 1.41 13.85
CA LEU A 436 -8.64 0.78 12.78
C LEU A 436 -9.48 0.54 11.51
N GLU A 437 -10.72 0.06 11.64
CA GLU A 437 -11.59 -0.21 10.49
C GLU A 437 -11.97 1.08 9.74
N THR A 438 -12.28 2.15 10.48
CA THR A 438 -12.61 3.44 9.88
C THR A 438 -11.44 3.99 9.06
N ASP A 439 -10.23 3.90 9.59
CA ASP A 439 -9.02 4.36 8.88
C ASP A 439 -8.71 3.45 7.69
N ALA A 440 -8.88 2.14 7.84
CA ALA A 440 -8.71 1.19 6.75
C ALA A 440 -9.66 1.46 5.57
N HIS A 441 -10.93 1.72 5.86
CA HIS A 441 -11.91 2.05 4.82
C HIS A 441 -11.55 3.35 4.08
N ARG A 442 -11.13 4.39 4.80
CA ARG A 442 -10.76 5.69 4.21
C ARG A 442 -9.49 5.58 3.36
N ASN A 443 -8.48 4.87 3.82
CA ASN A 443 -7.26 4.62 3.06
C ASN A 443 -7.55 3.74 1.83
N ALA A 444 -8.38 2.70 1.95
CA ALA A 444 -8.85 1.91 0.81
C ALA A 444 -9.63 2.78 -0.21
N ALA A 445 -10.48 3.68 0.26
CA ALA A 445 -11.21 4.60 -0.61
C ALA A 445 -10.27 5.54 -1.37
N PHE A 446 -9.17 5.99 -0.75
CA PHE A 446 -8.14 6.78 -1.44
C PHE A 446 -7.40 5.95 -2.49
N CYS A 447 -7.00 4.71 -2.18
CA CYS A 447 -6.42 3.77 -3.16
C CYS A 447 -7.35 3.55 -4.36
N ILE A 448 -8.63 3.28 -4.09
CA ILE A 448 -9.66 3.05 -5.12
C ILE A 448 -9.85 4.31 -5.98
N TYR A 449 -9.90 5.49 -5.36
CA TYR A 449 -9.99 6.75 -6.09
C TYR A 449 -8.77 7.00 -6.98
N ASN A 450 -7.56 6.76 -6.46
CA ASN A 450 -6.32 6.91 -7.21
C ASN A 450 -6.27 5.93 -8.40
N ALA A 451 -6.55 4.65 -8.16
CA ALA A 451 -6.63 3.63 -9.20
C ALA A 451 -7.68 3.95 -10.28
N TYR A 452 -8.83 4.52 -9.88
CA TYR A 452 -9.86 4.97 -10.81
C TYR A 452 -9.36 6.06 -11.77
N GLN A 453 -8.40 6.89 -11.34
CA GLN A 453 -7.80 7.93 -12.19
C GLN A 453 -6.74 7.39 -13.16
N SER A 454 -6.34 6.12 -13.07
CA SER A 454 -5.48 5.48 -14.07
C SER A 454 -6.11 5.54 -15.47
N PRO A 455 -5.35 5.59 -16.56
CA PRO A 455 -5.85 5.81 -17.91
C PRO A 455 -7.01 4.85 -18.25
N LYS A 456 -8.03 5.37 -18.90
CA LYS A 456 -9.12 4.58 -19.51
C LYS A 456 -9.26 5.01 -20.95
N LEU A 457 -8.70 4.24 -21.86
CA LEU A 457 -8.76 4.52 -23.29
C LEU A 457 -10.03 3.96 -23.90
N GLU A 458 -10.69 4.76 -24.71
CA GLU A 458 -11.89 4.39 -25.46
C GLU A 458 -11.72 4.76 -26.94
N VAL A 459 -12.19 3.87 -27.82
CA VAL A 459 -12.26 4.11 -29.27
C VAL A 459 -13.68 4.41 -29.65
N SER A 460 -13.89 5.53 -30.32
CA SER A 460 -15.22 6.01 -30.74
C SER A 460 -15.18 6.64 -32.13
N ASP A 461 -16.36 7.05 -32.65
CA ASP A 461 -16.53 7.81 -33.89
C ASP A 461 -15.87 7.15 -35.11
N ILE A 462 -15.89 5.83 -35.21
CA ILE A 462 -15.32 5.13 -36.36
C ILE A 462 -16.25 5.31 -37.55
N LYS A 463 -15.81 6.08 -38.56
CA LYS A 463 -16.58 6.39 -39.77
C LYS A 463 -15.82 5.99 -41.01
N VAL A 464 -16.54 5.49 -42.02
CA VAL A 464 -15.97 5.06 -43.28
C VAL A 464 -16.61 5.90 -44.38
N LYS A 465 -15.81 6.65 -45.14
CA LYS A 465 -16.24 7.45 -46.30
C LYS A 465 -15.58 6.90 -47.57
N LYS A 466 -16.41 6.64 -48.59
CA LYS A 466 -15.90 6.25 -49.93
C LYS A 466 -15.27 7.45 -50.61
N LEU A 467 -14.11 7.25 -51.22
CA LEU A 467 -13.40 8.22 -52.06
C LEU A 467 -13.37 7.75 -53.52
N SER A 468 -12.87 8.60 -54.40
CA SER A 468 -12.63 8.23 -55.80
C SER A 468 -11.51 7.16 -55.93
N GLY A 469 -11.49 6.43 -57.05
CA GLY A 469 -10.45 5.44 -57.32
C GLY A 469 -10.51 4.18 -56.45
N GLY A 470 -11.64 3.86 -55.85
CA GLY A 470 -11.81 2.66 -55.00
C GLY A 470 -11.17 2.79 -53.61
N LEU A 471 -10.78 3.98 -53.22
CA LEU A 471 -10.22 4.29 -51.89
C LEU A 471 -11.34 4.56 -50.88
N LYS A 472 -10.99 4.42 -49.60
CA LYS A 472 -11.82 4.78 -48.47
C LYS A 472 -11.04 5.59 -47.46
N GLU A 473 -11.70 6.56 -46.84
CA GLU A 473 -11.22 7.27 -45.66
C GLU A 473 -11.87 6.64 -44.43
N VAL A 474 -11.03 6.19 -43.50
CA VAL A 474 -11.46 5.70 -42.19
C VAL A 474 -11.01 6.71 -41.14
N THR A 475 -11.94 7.20 -40.33
CA THR A 475 -11.65 8.09 -39.22
C THR A 475 -12.04 7.45 -37.92
N ALA A 476 -11.32 7.75 -36.82
CA ALA A 476 -11.64 7.32 -35.47
C ALA A 476 -11.17 8.35 -34.45
N THR A 477 -11.74 8.27 -33.26
CA THR A 477 -11.30 9.03 -32.09
C THR A 477 -10.85 8.07 -31.02
N VAL A 478 -9.66 8.30 -30.44
CA VAL A 478 -9.18 7.66 -29.23
C VAL A 478 -9.17 8.70 -28.12
N GLU A 479 -9.80 8.38 -26.99
CA GLU A 479 -9.95 9.29 -25.85
C GLU A 479 -9.49 8.63 -24.56
N ASN A 480 -8.75 9.38 -23.74
CA ASN A 480 -8.48 9.01 -22.35
C ASN A 480 -9.53 9.64 -21.43
N LYS A 481 -10.35 8.83 -20.80
CA LYS A 481 -11.47 9.27 -19.94
C LYS A 481 -11.05 9.59 -18.50
N ARG A 482 -9.76 9.52 -18.16
CA ARG A 482 -9.27 9.68 -16.80
C ARG A 482 -8.14 10.71 -16.73
N MET A 483 -7.75 11.06 -15.48
CA MET A 483 -6.80 12.14 -15.21
C MET A 483 -5.35 11.75 -15.54
N LEU A 484 -4.95 10.51 -15.25
CA LEU A 484 -3.58 10.08 -15.50
C LEU A 484 -3.33 9.94 -17.00
N PRO A 485 -2.17 10.45 -17.49
CA PRO A 485 -1.74 10.20 -18.85
C PRO A 485 -1.26 8.75 -19.02
N THR A 486 -1.12 8.26 -20.25
CA THR A 486 -0.52 6.95 -20.53
C THR A 486 0.98 6.93 -20.23
N HIS A 487 1.63 8.08 -20.26
CA HIS A 487 3.06 8.25 -19.93
C HIS A 487 3.23 9.47 -19.03
N SER A 488 3.88 9.30 -17.88
CA SER A 488 4.37 10.44 -17.09
C SER A 488 5.51 11.16 -17.82
N ALA A 489 5.82 12.38 -17.39
CA ALA A 489 6.98 13.09 -17.95
C ALA A 489 8.31 12.35 -17.68
N SER A 490 8.42 11.67 -16.54
CA SER A 490 9.55 10.79 -16.24
C SER A 490 9.62 9.64 -17.23
N ASN A 491 8.50 8.99 -17.54
CA ASN A 491 8.42 7.92 -18.52
C ASN A 491 8.92 8.38 -19.90
N LEU A 492 8.45 9.53 -20.36
CA LEU A 492 8.87 10.10 -21.64
C LEU A 492 10.36 10.48 -21.67
N LYS A 493 10.85 11.09 -20.59
CA LYS A 493 12.22 11.56 -20.46
C LYS A 493 13.23 10.41 -20.52
N PHE A 494 12.98 9.37 -19.73
CA PHE A 494 13.88 8.21 -19.63
C PHE A 494 13.54 7.10 -20.63
N LYS A 495 12.49 7.28 -21.45
CA LYS A 495 12.01 6.29 -22.43
C LYS A 495 11.75 4.93 -21.77
N ILE A 496 11.04 4.97 -20.64
CA ILE A 496 10.79 3.80 -19.80
C ILE A 496 9.93 2.77 -20.55
N ASP A 497 8.83 3.22 -21.15
CA ASP A 497 7.93 2.39 -21.94
C ASP A 497 7.91 2.79 -23.40
N PRO A 498 7.56 1.87 -24.34
CA PRO A 498 7.37 2.22 -25.75
C PRO A 498 6.16 3.14 -25.92
N PRO A 499 6.07 3.87 -27.06
CA PRO A 499 4.89 4.67 -27.39
C PRO A 499 3.59 3.84 -27.36
N ASP A 500 2.46 4.50 -27.21
CA ASP A 500 1.16 3.90 -27.45
C ASP A 500 0.99 3.61 -28.94
N TYR A 501 0.46 2.44 -29.27
CA TYR A 501 0.23 2.04 -30.65
C TYR A 501 -1.26 1.97 -30.95
N ILE A 502 -1.67 2.58 -32.08
CA ILE A 502 -3.04 2.53 -32.58
C ILE A 502 -3.04 1.92 -33.97
N TYR A 503 -3.71 0.79 -34.13
CA TYR A 503 -3.75 0.01 -35.35
C TYR A 503 -5.10 0.16 -36.04
N LEU A 504 -5.08 0.17 -37.39
CA LEU A 504 -6.27 -0.05 -38.19
C LEU A 504 -6.17 -1.42 -38.86
N ASP A 505 -7.10 -2.29 -38.54
CA ASP A 505 -7.22 -3.62 -39.15
C ASP A 505 -8.43 -3.65 -40.11
N GLY A 506 -8.39 -4.47 -41.17
CA GLY A 506 -9.52 -4.70 -42.09
C GLY A 506 -9.36 -4.19 -43.52
N GLY A 507 -8.18 -3.64 -43.88
CA GLY A 507 -7.88 -3.21 -45.25
C GLY A 507 -6.42 -2.89 -45.48
N ALA A 508 -6.01 -2.66 -46.74
CA ALA A 508 -4.67 -2.25 -47.09
C ALA A 508 -4.51 -0.73 -46.84
N VAL A 509 -3.81 -0.37 -45.76
CA VAL A 509 -3.57 1.04 -45.39
C VAL A 509 -2.51 1.65 -46.30
N ILE A 510 -2.84 2.74 -46.94
CA ILE A 510 -1.94 3.54 -47.83
C ILE A 510 -1.31 4.69 -47.04
N ALA A 511 -2.10 5.39 -46.22
CA ALA A 511 -1.62 6.51 -45.40
C ALA A 511 -2.36 6.50 -44.05
N GLY A 512 -1.66 6.92 -42.98
CA GLY A 512 -2.20 7.11 -41.65
C GLY A 512 -1.80 8.50 -41.12
N MET A 513 -2.72 9.18 -40.47
CA MET A 513 -2.55 10.57 -40.03
C MET A 513 -3.19 10.84 -38.69
N ILE A 514 -2.53 11.67 -37.88
CA ILE A 514 -3.13 12.33 -36.72
C ILE A 514 -3.76 13.63 -37.22
N VAL A 515 -5.05 13.85 -36.93
CA VAL A 515 -5.75 15.06 -37.34
C VAL A 515 -5.51 16.16 -36.31
N GLN A 516 -4.66 17.13 -36.67
CA GLN A 516 -4.31 18.25 -35.80
C GLN A 516 -5.41 19.33 -35.77
N ASN A 517 -6.00 19.62 -36.95
CA ASN A 517 -7.13 20.53 -37.08
C ASN A 517 -8.05 20.03 -38.19
N LYS A 518 -9.26 19.63 -37.80
CA LYS A 518 -10.25 19.07 -38.73
C LYS A 518 -10.78 20.11 -39.72
N ASP A 519 -11.06 21.31 -39.25
CA ASP A 519 -11.70 22.35 -40.04
C ASP A 519 -10.74 22.91 -41.10
N MET A 520 -9.44 22.99 -40.76
CA MET A 520 -8.39 23.42 -41.67
C MET A 520 -7.73 22.26 -42.44
N ASN A 521 -8.19 21.03 -42.21
CA ASN A 521 -7.60 19.79 -42.77
C ASN A 521 -6.09 19.67 -42.54
N ILE A 522 -5.60 20.13 -41.37
CA ILE A 522 -4.22 19.97 -40.95
C ILE A 522 -4.05 18.58 -40.35
N ASN A 523 -3.17 17.79 -40.97
CA ASN A 523 -2.90 16.43 -40.59
C ASN A 523 -1.39 16.20 -40.49
N GLU A 524 -0.96 15.41 -39.51
CA GLU A 524 0.40 14.92 -39.33
C GLU A 524 0.47 13.47 -39.82
N GLU A 525 1.24 13.22 -40.89
CA GLU A 525 1.32 11.91 -41.52
C GLU A 525 2.31 10.98 -40.79
N GLN A 526 1.88 9.77 -40.48
CA GLN A 526 2.73 8.67 -40.04
C GLN A 526 3.37 7.99 -41.28
N LYS A 527 4.58 8.39 -41.63
CA LYS A 527 5.27 7.91 -42.85
C LYS A 527 5.71 6.46 -42.81
N LYS A 528 6.07 5.95 -41.60
CA LYS A 528 6.48 4.55 -41.42
C LYS A 528 5.32 3.78 -40.83
N ASN A 529 5.02 2.61 -41.39
CA ASN A 529 3.93 1.74 -40.91
C ASN A 529 2.61 2.49 -40.70
N PRO A 530 2.00 3.06 -41.74
CA PRO A 530 0.82 3.93 -41.59
C PRO A 530 -0.39 3.19 -40.99
N GLN A 531 -0.38 1.85 -40.99
CA GLN A 531 -1.36 1.01 -40.30
C GLN A 531 -1.23 1.11 -38.77
N ARG A 532 0.00 1.32 -38.25
CA ARG A 532 0.31 1.42 -36.83
C ARG A 532 0.73 2.86 -36.51
N MET A 533 -0.18 3.65 -35.99
CA MET A 533 0.10 5.00 -35.49
C MET A 533 0.87 4.93 -34.18
N GLU A 534 1.92 5.74 -34.03
CA GLU A 534 2.73 5.84 -32.81
C GLU A 534 2.39 7.15 -32.08
N ILE A 535 1.89 7.04 -30.86
CA ILE A 535 1.51 8.18 -30.02
C ILE A 535 2.42 8.18 -28.80
N SER A 536 3.18 9.24 -28.61
CA SER A 536 4.13 9.31 -27.48
C SER A 536 3.44 9.34 -26.11
N ASN A 537 2.26 9.93 -26.04
CA ASN A 537 1.47 10.05 -24.81
C ASN A 537 0.01 10.41 -25.13
N ILE A 538 -0.93 9.82 -24.43
CA ILE A 538 -2.34 10.23 -24.42
C ILE A 538 -2.62 10.85 -23.05
N SER A 539 -2.61 12.19 -22.99
CA SER A 539 -2.80 12.94 -21.76
C SER A 539 -4.17 12.68 -21.13
N GLY A 540 -4.31 12.99 -19.85
CA GLY A 540 -5.60 12.88 -19.19
C GLY A 540 -6.67 13.73 -19.89
N TYR A 541 -7.85 13.13 -20.12
CA TYR A 541 -9.00 13.75 -20.82
C TYR A 541 -8.72 14.19 -22.26
N GLN A 542 -7.60 13.77 -22.85
CA GLN A 542 -7.25 14.07 -24.25
C GLN A 542 -8.04 13.21 -25.22
N ARG A 543 -8.45 13.84 -26.33
CA ARG A 543 -9.03 13.18 -27.50
C ARG A 543 -8.07 13.32 -28.67
N ILE A 544 -7.77 12.21 -29.35
CA ILE A 544 -6.93 12.16 -30.53
C ILE A 544 -7.79 11.70 -31.70
N ALA A 545 -7.91 12.54 -32.72
CA ALA A 545 -8.59 12.21 -33.95
C ALA A 545 -7.59 11.61 -34.96
N LEU A 546 -7.96 10.48 -35.53
CA LEU A 546 -7.13 9.71 -36.46
C LEU A 546 -7.84 9.57 -37.80
N LYS A 547 -7.05 9.49 -38.86
CA LYS A 547 -7.52 9.29 -40.21
C LYS A 547 -6.59 8.35 -40.98
N TRP A 548 -7.17 7.41 -41.67
CA TRP A 548 -6.47 6.49 -42.58
C TRP A 548 -7.06 6.54 -43.98
N ILE A 549 -6.21 6.42 -45.00
CA ILE A 549 -6.62 6.15 -46.37
C ILE A 549 -6.31 4.67 -46.65
N VAL A 550 -7.32 3.93 -47.04
CA VAL A 550 -7.23 2.49 -47.26
C VAL A 550 -7.72 2.11 -48.66
N LYS A 551 -7.12 1.07 -49.20
CA LYS A 551 -7.60 0.36 -50.39
C LYS A 551 -8.20 -0.96 -49.95
N GLU A 552 -9.38 -1.30 -50.45
CA GLU A 552 -10.11 -2.51 -50.09
C GLU A 552 -10.65 -2.50 -48.64
N GLY A 553 -11.31 -3.58 -48.23
CA GLY A 553 -11.92 -3.74 -46.91
C GLY A 553 -13.33 -3.15 -46.80
N ASN A 554 -14.19 -3.77 -46.00
CA ASN A 554 -15.56 -3.33 -45.75
C ASN A 554 -15.83 -3.08 -44.27
N LYS A 555 -15.14 -3.80 -43.38
CA LYS A 555 -15.26 -3.69 -41.93
C LYS A 555 -13.88 -3.38 -41.35
N PHE A 556 -13.82 -2.39 -40.50
CA PHE A 556 -12.56 -1.91 -39.94
C PHE A 556 -12.60 -1.99 -38.41
N THR A 557 -11.50 -2.39 -37.82
CA THR A 557 -11.29 -2.39 -36.39
C THR A 557 -10.14 -1.45 -36.03
N VAL A 558 -10.38 -0.50 -35.14
CA VAL A 558 -9.33 0.33 -34.55
C VAL A 558 -8.97 -0.26 -33.20
N ARG A 559 -7.69 -0.62 -33.02
CA ARG A 559 -7.18 -1.29 -31.82
C ARG A 559 -6.07 -0.46 -31.20
N VAL A 560 -6.15 -0.24 -29.89
CA VAL A 560 -5.16 0.50 -29.10
C VAL A 560 -4.38 -0.49 -28.24
N GLU A 561 -3.07 -0.36 -28.24
CA GLU A 561 -2.15 -1.05 -27.33
C GLU A 561 -1.27 -0.01 -26.62
N SER A 562 -1.46 0.10 -25.33
CA SER A 562 -0.71 0.98 -24.44
C SER A 562 -0.24 0.20 -23.23
N VAL A 563 1.02 0.32 -22.85
CA VAL A 563 1.55 -0.41 -21.67
C VAL A 563 0.79 0.00 -20.42
N LYS A 564 0.64 1.28 -20.18
CA LYS A 564 -0.06 1.81 -18.99
C LYS A 564 -1.53 2.20 -19.26
N GLY A 565 -1.93 2.35 -20.51
CA GLY A 565 -3.32 2.61 -20.90
C GLY A 565 -4.15 1.35 -21.11
N GLY A 566 -3.49 0.18 -21.18
CA GLY A 566 -4.14 -1.10 -21.46
C GLY A 566 -4.47 -1.29 -22.93
N ARG A 567 -5.34 -2.30 -23.21
CA ARG A 567 -5.78 -2.64 -24.57
C ARG A 567 -7.27 -2.40 -24.72
N THR A 568 -7.64 -1.76 -25.81
CA THR A 568 -9.06 -1.55 -26.18
C THR A 568 -9.23 -1.56 -27.70
N SER A 569 -10.45 -1.76 -28.16
CA SER A 569 -10.77 -1.69 -29.59
C SER A 569 -12.20 -1.24 -29.84
N GLY A 570 -12.42 -0.71 -31.05
CA GLY A 570 -13.74 -0.41 -31.59
C GLY A 570 -13.86 -0.88 -33.03
N GLN A 571 -15.09 -1.11 -33.52
CA GLN A 571 -15.35 -1.56 -34.88
C GLN A 571 -16.26 -0.55 -35.59
N SER A 572 -16.04 -0.40 -36.92
CA SER A 572 -16.97 0.32 -37.78
C SER A 572 -18.30 -0.44 -37.89
N GLU A 573 -19.38 0.29 -37.96
CA GLU A 573 -20.72 -0.23 -38.25
C GLU A 573 -20.76 -0.93 -39.62
#